data_6a7de49007fbe93b3c35b9fc886de0ae
#
_entry.id   6a7de49007fbe93b3c35b9fc886de0ae
#
_cell.length_a   1.000
_cell.length_b   1.000
_cell.length_c   1.000
_cell.angle_alpha   90.00
_cell.angle_beta   90.00
_cell.angle_gamma   90.00
#
_symmetry.space_group_name_H-M   'P 1'
#
loop_
_entity.id
_entity.type
_entity.pdbx_description
1 polymer ?
#
loop_
_entity_poly.entity_id
_entity_poly.type
_entity_poly.pdbx_seq_one_letter_code
_entity_poly.pdbx_strand_id
1 'polypeptide(L)'
;TDLHSNIHHNQMGELNQWIEHAKKTVDFWPVAYYPFYMKRTETGAGLEDLYDREQIEQDWEQLREAVKQQNEAGYPMFMGYEWQGSGDDGDHNVFFLDNEQPMLHPMRYEELYQAYKDRSAIAIPHHVAYQLGSRGKNWETHREAFSPFAEIYSSHGCSENDTGPFDMERHLHMGPRTGETCYERGLEKGYLVGMIASGDNHNVPAVHDHGTMCV
;
A
#
# COMPACT_ATOMS: atom_id res chain seq x y z
N THR A 1 6.59 -7.71 11.04
CA THR A 1 5.45 -7.56 10.13
C THR A 1 5.89 -7.21 8.71
N ASP A 2 5.02 -7.34 7.75
CA ASP A 2 5.12 -6.78 6.41
C ASP A 2 3.93 -5.83 6.20
N LEU A 3 4.22 -4.54 5.99
CA LEU A 3 3.21 -3.49 5.86
C LEU A 3 2.75 -3.28 4.39
N HIS A 4 3.22 -4.13 3.47
CA HIS A 4 2.87 -4.05 2.07
C HIS A 4 2.83 -5.44 1.44
N SER A 5 1.76 -6.16 1.70
CA SER A 5 1.43 -7.41 1.03
C SER A 5 -0.02 -7.36 0.56
N ASN A 6 -0.18 -7.47 -0.75
CA ASN A 6 -1.43 -7.20 -1.46
C ASN A 6 -2.18 -8.49 -1.80
N ILE A 7 -3.41 -8.62 -1.31
CA ILE A 7 -4.31 -9.71 -1.70
C ILE A 7 -5.33 -9.20 -2.73
N HIS A 8 -5.40 -9.84 -3.87
CA HIS A 8 -6.29 -9.48 -4.97
C HIS A 8 -7.66 -10.18 -4.87
N HIS A 9 -8.66 -9.64 -5.55
CA HIS A 9 -9.99 -10.26 -5.67
C HIS A 9 -9.91 -11.76 -6.04
N ASN A 10 -9.13 -12.11 -7.06
CA ASN A 10 -9.01 -13.49 -7.51
C ASN A 10 -8.26 -14.41 -6.54
N GLN A 11 -7.64 -13.87 -5.50
CA GLN A 11 -6.93 -14.61 -4.44
C GLN A 11 -7.76 -14.72 -3.14
N MET A 12 -8.91 -14.06 -3.06
CA MET A 12 -9.74 -14.06 -1.85
C MET A 12 -10.20 -15.46 -1.44
N GLY A 13 -10.31 -16.39 -2.39
CA GLY A 13 -10.55 -17.81 -2.10
C GLY A 13 -9.42 -18.50 -1.33
N GLU A 14 -8.21 -17.93 -1.33
CA GLU A 14 -7.02 -18.45 -0.66
C GLU A 14 -6.69 -17.69 0.65
N LEU A 15 -7.54 -16.74 1.06
CA LEU A 15 -7.30 -15.86 2.22
C LEU A 15 -6.89 -16.64 3.48
N ASN A 16 -7.51 -17.77 3.77
CA ASN A 16 -7.15 -18.60 4.92
C ASN A 16 -5.73 -19.18 4.82
N GLN A 17 -5.27 -19.50 3.62
CA GLN A 17 -3.89 -19.99 3.41
C GLN A 17 -2.88 -18.88 3.63
N TRP A 18 -3.22 -17.66 3.21
CA TRP A 18 -2.43 -16.46 3.45
C TRP A 18 -2.30 -16.16 4.94
N ILE A 19 -3.42 -16.21 5.67
CA ILE A 19 -3.44 -16.02 7.14
C ILE A 19 -2.56 -17.06 7.83
N GLU A 20 -2.68 -18.34 7.50
CA GLU A 20 -1.86 -19.39 8.10
C GLU A 20 -0.38 -19.27 7.74
N HIS A 21 -0.05 -18.68 6.60
CA HIS A 21 1.32 -18.34 6.24
C HIS A 21 1.81 -17.15 7.06
N ALA A 22 1.03 -16.07 7.17
CA ALA A 22 1.36 -14.89 7.95
C ALA A 22 1.65 -15.25 9.43
N LYS A 23 0.83 -16.09 10.05
CA LYS A 23 1.04 -16.59 11.42
C LYS A 23 2.38 -17.29 11.65
N LYS A 24 3.00 -17.83 10.61
CA LYS A 24 4.28 -18.53 10.68
C LYS A 24 5.48 -17.62 10.43
N THR A 25 5.24 -16.47 9.81
CA THR A 25 6.31 -15.61 9.28
C THR A 25 6.37 -14.25 9.94
N VAL A 26 5.25 -13.73 10.44
CA VAL A 26 5.17 -12.39 11.04
C VAL A 26 4.35 -12.40 12.33
N ASP A 27 4.67 -11.52 13.28
CA ASP A 27 4.00 -11.43 14.58
C ASP A 27 2.60 -10.82 14.47
N PHE A 28 2.38 -9.97 13.49
CA PHE A 28 1.08 -9.39 13.15
C PHE A 28 1.01 -9.07 11.66
N TRP A 29 -0.19 -9.02 11.09
CA TRP A 29 -0.36 -8.81 9.66
C TRP A 29 -1.41 -7.74 9.35
N PRO A 30 -0.98 -6.55 8.86
CA PRO A 30 -1.86 -5.59 8.22
C PRO A 30 -2.02 -6.01 6.75
N VAL A 31 -3.19 -6.55 6.43
CA VAL A 31 -3.48 -7.00 5.07
C VAL A 31 -3.90 -5.83 4.19
N ALA A 32 -3.27 -5.67 3.04
CA ALA A 32 -3.67 -4.71 2.03
C ALA A 32 -4.53 -5.40 0.95
N TYR A 33 -5.81 -5.08 0.90
CA TYR A 33 -6.66 -5.52 -0.20
C TYR A 33 -6.30 -4.72 -1.46
N TYR A 34 -6.11 -5.41 -2.58
CA TYR A 34 -5.79 -4.78 -3.86
C TYR A 34 -7.04 -4.76 -4.75
N PRO A 35 -7.72 -3.62 -4.88
CA PRO A 35 -9.02 -3.54 -5.55
C PRO A 35 -8.93 -3.41 -7.06
N PHE A 36 -7.74 -3.61 -7.66
CA PHE A 36 -7.51 -3.36 -9.07
C PHE A 36 -7.31 -4.65 -9.87
N TYR A 37 -7.62 -4.58 -11.16
CA TYR A 37 -7.28 -5.60 -12.15
C TYR A 37 -6.62 -4.98 -13.37
N MET A 38 -5.79 -5.76 -14.06
CA MET A 38 -5.15 -5.30 -15.29
C MET A 38 -6.10 -5.40 -16.46
N LYS A 39 -6.50 -4.25 -16.99
CA LYS A 39 -7.28 -4.14 -18.22
C LYS A 39 -6.34 -3.98 -19.42
N ARG A 40 -6.47 -4.86 -20.40
CA ARG A 40 -5.73 -4.71 -21.66
C ARG A 40 -6.41 -3.67 -22.53
N THR A 41 -5.66 -2.66 -22.94
CA THR A 41 -6.12 -1.69 -23.94
C THR A 41 -6.00 -2.26 -25.35
N GLU A 42 -6.65 -1.63 -26.32
CA GLU A 42 -6.54 -1.99 -27.75
C GLU A 42 -5.09 -1.91 -28.28
N THR A 43 -4.27 -1.08 -27.67
CA THR A 43 -2.83 -0.93 -27.99
C THR A 43 -1.94 -1.96 -27.30
N GLY A 44 -2.51 -2.85 -26.47
CA GLY A 44 -1.77 -3.86 -25.71
C GLY A 44 -1.13 -3.33 -24.41
N ALA A 45 -1.23 -2.03 -24.13
CA ALA A 45 -0.81 -1.48 -22.85
C ALA A 45 -1.78 -1.94 -21.75
N GLY A 46 -1.23 -2.34 -20.59
CA GLY A 46 -2.02 -2.60 -19.39
C GLY A 46 -2.43 -1.26 -18.75
N LEU A 47 -3.68 -1.17 -18.35
CA LEU A 47 -4.17 -0.14 -17.44
C LEU A 47 -4.79 -0.83 -16.25
N GLU A 48 -4.54 -0.32 -15.06
CA GLU A 48 -5.23 -0.77 -13.86
C GLU A 48 -6.60 -0.09 -13.77
N ASP A 49 -7.61 -0.88 -13.44
CA ASP A 49 -8.98 -0.42 -13.27
C ASP A 49 -9.57 -1.10 -12.03
N LEU A 50 -10.49 -0.44 -11.34
CA LEU A 50 -11.15 -1.01 -10.17
C LEU A 50 -12.09 -2.15 -10.57
N TYR A 51 -12.13 -3.20 -9.74
CA TYR A 51 -13.20 -4.18 -9.79
C TYR A 51 -14.56 -3.52 -9.57
N ASP A 52 -15.63 -4.22 -9.97
CA ASP A 52 -16.99 -3.75 -9.72
C ASP A 52 -17.22 -3.54 -8.23
N ARG A 53 -17.99 -2.51 -7.90
CA ARG A 53 -18.29 -2.13 -6.53
C ARG A 53 -18.84 -3.29 -5.71
N GLU A 54 -19.73 -4.11 -6.28
CA GLU A 54 -20.32 -5.25 -5.58
C GLU A 54 -19.26 -6.31 -5.24
N GLN A 55 -18.29 -6.57 -6.13
CA GLN A 55 -17.17 -7.48 -5.87
C GLN A 55 -16.29 -6.95 -4.73
N ILE A 56 -15.94 -5.66 -4.78
CA ILE A 56 -15.13 -5.01 -3.74
C ILE A 56 -15.85 -5.06 -2.38
N GLU A 57 -17.15 -4.78 -2.32
CA GLU A 57 -17.93 -4.82 -1.08
C GLU A 57 -17.99 -6.26 -0.50
N GLN A 58 -18.13 -7.28 -1.34
CA GLN A 58 -18.11 -8.69 -0.93
C GLN A 58 -16.74 -9.09 -0.36
N ASP A 59 -15.66 -8.77 -1.06
CA ASP A 59 -14.30 -9.06 -0.61
C ASP A 59 -13.97 -8.34 0.69
N TRP A 60 -14.37 -7.08 0.79
CA TRP A 60 -14.14 -6.26 1.97
C TRP A 60 -14.84 -6.80 3.21
N GLU A 61 -16.07 -7.32 3.05
CA GLU A 61 -16.79 -7.98 4.13
C GLU A 61 -16.17 -9.34 4.51
N GLN A 62 -15.75 -10.14 3.53
CA GLN A 62 -15.03 -11.38 3.78
C GLN A 62 -13.73 -11.13 4.55
N LEU A 63 -12.98 -10.10 4.18
CA LEU A 63 -11.75 -9.70 4.87
C LEU A 63 -12.03 -9.24 6.29
N ARG A 64 -13.08 -8.43 6.51
CA ARG A 64 -13.50 -7.95 7.82
C ARG A 64 -13.78 -9.11 8.77
N GLU A 65 -14.57 -10.07 8.33
CA GLU A 65 -14.90 -11.24 9.14
C GLU A 65 -13.63 -12.07 9.46
N ALA A 66 -12.74 -12.26 8.49
CA ALA A 66 -11.50 -12.99 8.72
C ALA A 66 -10.59 -12.26 9.73
N VAL A 67 -10.40 -10.96 9.59
CA VAL A 67 -9.59 -10.14 10.52
C VAL A 67 -10.17 -10.17 11.93
N LYS A 68 -11.49 -10.06 12.07
CA LYS A 68 -12.17 -10.16 13.35
C LYS A 68 -11.91 -11.51 14.01
N GLN A 69 -12.09 -12.61 13.29
CA GLN A 69 -11.85 -13.97 13.80
C GLN A 69 -10.41 -14.17 14.26
N GLN A 70 -9.42 -13.65 13.52
CA GLN A 70 -8.02 -13.76 13.91
C GLN A 70 -7.70 -12.95 15.16
N ASN A 71 -8.21 -11.73 15.27
CA ASN A 71 -8.05 -10.89 16.46
C ASN A 71 -8.68 -11.54 17.70
N GLU A 72 -9.85 -12.13 17.58
CA GLU A 72 -10.50 -12.90 18.66
C GLU A 72 -9.69 -14.15 19.04
N ALA A 73 -9.00 -14.77 18.09
CA ALA A 73 -8.11 -15.90 18.30
C ALA A 73 -6.71 -15.51 18.85
N GLY A 74 -6.44 -14.22 19.00
CA GLY A 74 -5.18 -13.70 19.57
C GLY A 74 -4.05 -13.47 18.56
N TYR A 75 -4.33 -13.52 17.26
CA TYR A 75 -3.37 -13.12 16.24
C TYR A 75 -3.75 -11.74 15.68
N PRO A 76 -2.91 -10.70 15.93
CA PRO A 76 -3.25 -9.33 15.54
C PRO A 76 -3.26 -9.18 14.02
N MET A 77 -4.39 -8.80 13.47
CA MET A 77 -4.54 -8.41 12.07
C MET A 77 -5.22 -7.05 11.96
N PHE A 78 -4.88 -6.32 10.92
CA PHE A 78 -5.48 -5.02 10.60
C PHE A 78 -6.01 -5.05 9.18
N MET A 79 -7.21 -4.47 9.00
CA MET A 79 -7.74 -4.24 7.66
C MET A 79 -7.01 -3.09 7.00
N GLY A 80 -6.80 -3.24 5.71
CA GLY A 80 -6.25 -2.18 4.88
C GLY A 80 -6.46 -2.46 3.40
N TYR A 81 -6.13 -1.49 2.59
CA TYR A 81 -6.18 -1.60 1.14
C TYR A 81 -5.17 -0.66 0.49
N GLU A 82 -4.80 -0.97 -0.74
CA GLU A 82 -4.00 -0.07 -1.54
C GLU A 82 -4.88 0.97 -2.22
N TRP A 83 -4.54 2.24 -1.99
CA TRP A 83 -5.14 3.39 -2.65
C TRP A 83 -4.16 4.01 -3.64
N GLN A 84 -4.61 4.22 -4.87
CA GLN A 84 -3.81 4.81 -5.94
C GLN A 84 -4.35 6.17 -6.41
N GLY A 85 -5.64 6.44 -6.20
CA GLY A 85 -6.30 7.67 -6.62
C GLY A 85 -6.12 7.94 -8.12
N SER A 86 -5.74 9.16 -8.46
CA SER A 86 -5.38 9.56 -9.83
C SER A 86 -3.93 9.27 -10.21
N GLY A 87 -3.10 8.80 -9.26
CA GLY A 87 -1.65 8.69 -9.42
C GLY A 87 -0.87 9.99 -9.17
N ASP A 88 -1.55 11.13 -8.99
CA ASP A 88 -0.91 12.44 -8.82
C ASP A 88 -0.28 12.64 -7.43
N ASP A 89 -0.77 11.92 -6.43
CA ASP A 89 -0.36 12.09 -5.03
C ASP A 89 0.54 10.96 -4.52
N GLY A 90 0.80 9.95 -5.37
CA GLY A 90 1.50 8.71 -5.02
C GLY A 90 0.58 7.68 -4.39
N ASP A 91 0.96 6.41 -4.50
CA ASP A 91 0.17 5.30 -3.97
C ASP A 91 0.38 5.16 -2.46
N HIS A 92 -0.66 4.71 -1.75
CA HIS A 92 -0.64 4.56 -0.30
C HIS A 92 -1.34 3.28 0.14
N ASN A 93 -0.76 2.56 1.09
CA ASN A 93 -1.50 1.56 1.84
C ASN A 93 -2.24 2.23 2.99
N VAL A 94 -3.56 2.12 2.99
CA VAL A 94 -4.42 2.64 4.05
C VAL A 94 -4.76 1.53 5.01
N PHE A 95 -4.42 1.69 6.29
CA PHE A 95 -4.72 0.72 7.35
C PHE A 95 -5.60 1.31 8.43
N PHE A 96 -6.42 0.46 9.03
CA PHE A 96 -7.38 0.82 10.07
C PHE A 96 -7.08 0.07 11.37
N LEU A 97 -7.18 0.77 12.48
CA LEU A 97 -7.18 0.16 13.81
C LEU A 97 -8.55 -0.46 14.15
N ASP A 98 -9.59 0.03 13.51
CA ASP A 98 -10.98 -0.34 13.68
C ASP A 98 -11.50 -1.01 12.40
N ASN A 99 -12.03 -2.22 12.50
CA ASN A 99 -12.44 -3.05 11.37
C ASN A 99 -13.75 -2.61 10.70
N GLU A 100 -14.47 -1.63 11.29
CA GLU A 100 -15.76 -1.18 10.76
C GLU A 100 -15.66 -0.11 9.66
N GLN A 101 -14.43 0.24 9.26
CA GLN A 101 -14.22 1.29 8.27
C GLN A 101 -14.59 0.82 6.86
N PRO A 102 -15.26 1.67 6.06
CA PRO A 102 -15.49 1.38 4.65
C PRO A 102 -14.20 1.56 3.85
N MET A 103 -14.06 0.82 2.76
CA MET A 103 -13.06 1.12 1.75
C MET A 103 -13.57 2.26 0.86
N LEU A 104 -12.81 3.37 0.80
CA LEU A 104 -13.12 4.53 -0.04
C LEU A 104 -11.97 4.78 -1.00
N HIS A 105 -12.28 5.10 -2.24
CA HIS A 105 -11.28 5.32 -3.27
C HIS A 105 -11.47 6.67 -3.99
N PRO A 106 -11.31 7.81 -3.25
CA PRO A 106 -11.34 9.13 -3.87
C PRO A 106 -10.14 9.34 -4.80
N MET A 107 -10.22 10.31 -5.69
CA MET A 107 -9.18 10.53 -6.69
C MET A 107 -7.97 11.30 -6.15
N ARG A 108 -8.11 12.06 -5.06
CA ARG A 108 -7.04 12.88 -4.49
C ARG A 108 -6.76 12.51 -3.04
N TYR A 109 -5.48 12.60 -2.65
CA TYR A 109 -5.04 12.32 -1.28
C TYR A 109 -5.70 13.22 -0.23
N GLU A 110 -5.93 14.50 -0.54
CA GLU A 110 -6.65 15.40 0.37
C GLU A 110 -8.09 14.92 0.64
N GLU A 111 -8.77 14.40 -0.38
CA GLU A 111 -10.11 13.80 -0.21
C GLU A 111 -10.05 12.53 0.65
N LEU A 112 -9.03 11.70 0.45
CA LEU A 112 -8.77 10.52 1.26
C LEU A 112 -8.54 10.90 2.73
N TYR A 113 -7.68 11.90 2.98
CA TYR A 113 -7.46 12.43 4.32
C TYR A 113 -8.75 12.95 4.95
N GLN A 114 -9.54 13.76 4.25
CA GLN A 114 -10.80 14.30 4.78
C GLN A 114 -11.80 13.17 5.12
N ALA A 115 -11.81 12.08 4.36
CA ALA A 115 -12.68 10.94 4.62
C ALA A 115 -12.32 10.17 5.89
N TYR A 116 -11.03 10.15 6.28
CA TYR A 116 -10.53 9.33 7.38
C TYR A 116 -9.92 10.09 8.56
N LYS A 117 -9.75 11.41 8.49
CA LYS A 117 -9.03 12.23 9.50
C LYS A 117 -9.55 12.10 10.94
N ASP A 118 -10.83 11.81 11.10
CA ASP A 118 -11.48 11.62 12.41
C ASP A 118 -11.65 10.12 12.77
N ARG A 119 -10.95 9.25 12.05
CA ARG A 119 -10.98 7.79 12.21
C ARG A 119 -9.59 7.29 12.57
N SER A 120 -9.52 6.13 13.20
CA SER A 120 -8.25 5.48 13.53
C SER A 120 -7.65 4.80 12.28
N ALA A 121 -7.14 5.64 11.38
CA ALA A 121 -6.57 5.22 10.10
C ALA A 121 -5.22 5.90 9.85
N ILE A 122 -4.32 5.20 9.16
CA ILE A 122 -3.08 5.74 8.62
C ILE A 122 -2.97 5.39 7.14
N ALA A 123 -2.26 6.22 6.39
CA ALA A 123 -1.95 5.98 4.98
C ALA A 123 -0.43 6.02 4.78
N ILE A 124 0.16 4.93 4.35
CA ILE A 124 1.61 4.80 4.18
C ILE A 124 1.95 4.89 2.70
N PRO A 125 2.57 5.99 2.22
CA PRO A 125 3.03 6.08 0.85
C PRO A 125 4.16 5.09 0.60
N HIS A 126 4.13 4.44 -0.56
CA HIS A 126 5.09 3.43 -0.96
C HIS A 126 5.68 3.73 -2.35
N HIS A 127 6.79 3.08 -2.70
CA HIS A 127 7.62 3.34 -3.89
C HIS A 127 7.67 4.83 -4.27
N VAL A 128 7.87 5.67 -3.24
CA VAL A 128 7.64 7.13 -3.29
C VAL A 128 8.46 7.85 -4.36
N ALA A 129 9.62 7.32 -4.75
CA ALA A 129 10.54 7.98 -5.67
C ALA A 129 10.23 7.78 -7.16
N TYR A 130 9.08 7.25 -7.53
CA TYR A 130 8.61 7.32 -8.92
C TYR A 130 8.30 8.76 -9.35
N GLN A 131 8.05 8.96 -10.62
CA GLN A 131 7.82 10.28 -11.18
C GLN A 131 6.55 10.92 -10.61
N LEU A 132 6.64 12.20 -10.26
CA LEU A 132 5.48 12.99 -9.85
C LEU A 132 4.40 12.99 -10.96
N GLY A 133 3.15 12.78 -10.59
CA GLY A 133 2.04 12.62 -11.52
C GLY A 133 1.97 11.24 -12.19
N SER A 134 2.89 10.34 -11.80
CA SER A 134 2.93 8.95 -12.29
C SER A 134 3.24 8.01 -11.12
N ARG A 135 2.45 8.10 -10.05
CA ARG A 135 2.52 7.34 -8.78
C ARG A 135 3.66 7.72 -7.83
N GLY A 136 4.54 8.67 -8.18
CA GLY A 136 5.51 9.21 -7.25
C GLY A 136 4.84 10.11 -6.20
N LYS A 137 5.38 10.13 -4.98
CA LYS A 137 4.81 10.88 -3.86
C LYS A 137 4.79 12.38 -4.10
N ASN A 138 3.63 12.98 -3.98
CA ASN A 138 3.49 14.42 -3.91
C ASN A 138 3.67 14.89 -2.46
N TRP A 139 4.86 15.39 -2.12
CA TRP A 139 5.15 15.89 -0.78
C TRP A 139 4.42 17.19 -0.44
N GLU A 140 3.87 17.94 -1.42
CA GLU A 140 3.10 19.16 -1.14
C GLU A 140 1.74 18.84 -0.48
N THR A 141 1.19 17.65 -0.74
CA THR A 141 -0.09 17.23 -0.17
C THR A 141 0.07 16.40 1.11
N HIS A 142 1.31 16.10 1.53
CA HIS A 142 1.58 15.22 2.68
C HIS A 142 0.97 15.73 3.98
N ARG A 143 0.47 14.82 4.81
CA ARG A 143 -0.13 15.07 6.13
C ARG A 143 0.50 14.11 7.15
N GLU A 144 1.41 14.59 7.99
CA GLU A 144 2.13 13.77 9.00
C GLU A 144 1.19 13.00 9.93
N ALA A 145 0.06 13.63 10.33
CA ALA A 145 -0.92 13.00 11.22
C ALA A 145 -1.63 11.79 10.57
N PHE A 146 -1.67 11.72 9.24
CA PHE A 146 -2.32 10.64 8.50
C PHE A 146 -1.30 9.70 7.85
N SER A 147 -0.14 10.23 7.45
CA SER A 147 0.97 9.48 6.87
C SER A 147 2.23 9.61 7.73
N PRO A 148 2.26 8.98 8.91
CA PRO A 148 3.39 9.10 9.85
C PRO A 148 4.62 8.32 9.40
N PHE A 149 4.50 7.45 8.40
CA PHE A 149 5.56 6.63 7.82
C PHE A 149 5.57 6.75 6.31
N ALA A 150 6.72 6.44 5.69
CA ALA A 150 6.85 6.22 4.26
C ALA A 150 7.75 5.01 3.99
N GLU A 151 7.44 4.26 2.96
CA GLU A 151 8.23 3.11 2.52
C GLU A 151 9.43 3.60 1.72
N ILE A 152 10.63 3.28 2.21
CA ILE A 152 11.89 3.64 1.53
C ILE A 152 12.43 2.52 0.64
N TYR A 153 11.95 1.29 0.83
CA TYR A 153 12.41 0.13 0.09
C TYR A 153 11.33 -0.96 0.01
N SER A 154 11.20 -1.55 -1.17
CA SER A 154 10.37 -2.73 -1.44
C SER A 154 10.92 -3.51 -2.63
N SER A 155 10.13 -4.42 -3.21
CA SER A 155 10.48 -5.09 -4.47
C SER A 155 10.67 -4.09 -5.63
N HIS A 156 10.10 -2.89 -5.53
CA HIS A 156 10.32 -1.81 -6.49
C HIS A 156 11.71 -1.16 -6.42
N GLY A 157 12.48 -1.42 -5.37
CA GLY A 157 13.80 -0.85 -5.17
C GLY A 157 13.83 0.25 -4.10
N CYS A 158 14.89 1.05 -4.11
CA CYS A 158 15.17 2.05 -3.09
C CYS A 158 14.59 3.42 -3.46
N SER A 159 13.73 3.92 -2.57
CA SER A 159 13.09 5.25 -2.66
C SER A 159 13.71 6.28 -1.71
N GLU A 160 14.81 5.97 -1.02
CA GLU A 160 15.42 6.85 -0.02
C GLU A 160 15.89 8.16 -0.65
N ASN A 161 16.67 8.05 -1.72
CA ASN A 161 17.17 9.18 -2.50
C ASN A 161 17.43 8.78 -3.96
N ASP A 162 17.87 9.70 -4.80
CA ASP A 162 18.11 9.44 -6.23
C ASP A 162 19.46 8.73 -6.52
N THR A 163 20.31 8.59 -5.51
CA THR A 163 21.62 7.93 -5.60
C THR A 163 21.68 6.61 -4.80
N GLY A 164 20.56 6.16 -4.26
CA GLY A 164 20.48 4.94 -3.47
C GLY A 164 21.03 3.69 -4.18
N PRO A 165 21.56 2.72 -3.41
CA PRO A 165 22.32 1.60 -3.94
C PRO A 165 21.53 0.62 -4.82
N PHE A 166 20.21 0.61 -4.68
CA PHE A 166 19.31 -0.23 -5.46
C PHE A 166 18.41 0.65 -6.30
N ASP A 167 18.54 0.52 -7.63
CA ASP A 167 17.66 1.23 -8.55
C ASP A 167 16.22 0.76 -8.37
N MET A 168 15.27 1.67 -8.61
CA MET A 168 13.87 1.31 -8.68
C MET A 168 13.59 0.53 -9.95
N GLU A 169 12.73 -0.47 -9.85
CA GLU A 169 12.24 -1.19 -11.01
C GLU A 169 11.54 -0.21 -11.96
N ARG A 170 11.86 -0.31 -13.24
CA ARG A 170 11.32 0.62 -14.24
C ARG A 170 9.99 0.11 -14.76
N HIS A 171 8.93 0.67 -14.24
CA HIS A 171 7.62 0.52 -14.84
C HIS A 171 7.38 1.65 -15.84
N LEU A 172 7.04 1.32 -17.09
CA LEU A 172 6.87 2.30 -18.18
C LEU A 172 5.91 3.44 -17.83
N HIS A 173 4.91 3.18 -17.03
CA HIS A 173 3.89 4.15 -16.63
C HIS A 173 4.21 4.91 -15.33
N MET A 174 5.19 4.45 -14.55
CA MET A 174 5.59 5.10 -13.29
C MET A 174 6.81 6.01 -13.46
N GLY A 175 7.54 5.84 -14.53
CA GLY A 175 8.78 6.57 -14.80
C GLY A 175 9.99 6.04 -14.02
N PRO A 176 11.17 6.63 -14.23
CA PRO A 176 12.38 6.30 -13.49
C PRO A 176 12.33 6.92 -12.08
N ARG A 177 13.19 6.43 -11.18
CA ARG A 177 13.45 7.07 -9.90
C ARG A 177 13.84 8.54 -10.07
N THR A 178 13.28 9.40 -9.23
CA THR A 178 13.57 10.84 -9.22
C THR A 178 13.81 11.35 -7.80
N GLY A 179 14.79 12.28 -7.64
CA GLY A 179 15.04 12.94 -6.34
C GLY A 179 13.92 13.89 -5.91
N GLU A 180 13.05 14.30 -6.84
CA GLU A 180 11.93 15.22 -6.55
C GLU A 180 10.89 14.59 -5.60
N THR A 181 10.70 13.29 -5.68
CA THR A 181 9.66 12.54 -4.97
C THR A 181 10.22 11.59 -3.92
N CYS A 182 11.55 11.40 -3.86
CA CYS A 182 12.18 10.49 -2.91
C CYS A 182 11.92 10.87 -1.45
N TYR A 183 12.19 9.95 -0.53
CA TYR A 183 11.98 10.13 0.92
C TYR A 183 12.77 11.32 1.47
N GLU A 184 14.05 11.46 1.08
CA GLU A 184 14.92 12.56 1.49
C GLU A 184 14.27 13.93 1.19
N ARG A 185 13.54 14.03 0.08
CA ARG A 185 12.80 15.26 -0.27
C ARG A 185 11.72 15.61 0.73
N GLY A 186 11.06 14.63 1.32
CA GLY A 186 10.11 14.85 2.42
C GLY A 186 10.80 15.43 3.65
N LEU A 187 11.97 14.89 4.02
CA LEU A 187 12.77 15.39 5.14
C LEU A 187 13.29 16.83 4.89
N GLU A 188 13.76 17.13 3.68
CA GLU A 188 14.19 18.49 3.28
C GLU A 188 13.07 19.52 3.40
N LYS A 189 11.81 19.13 3.20
CA LYS A 189 10.64 19.97 3.42
C LYS A 189 10.30 20.15 4.90
N GLY A 190 10.99 19.44 5.80
CA GLY A 190 10.81 19.54 7.25
C GLY A 190 9.76 18.60 7.82
N TYR A 191 9.26 17.63 7.04
CA TYR A 191 8.32 16.63 7.56
C TYR A 191 9.00 15.63 8.49
N LEU A 192 8.31 15.29 9.58
CA LEU A 192 8.72 14.24 10.52
C LEU A 192 8.03 12.93 10.11
N VAL A 193 8.67 12.18 9.24
CA VAL A 193 8.15 10.92 8.69
C VAL A 193 9.07 9.79 9.07
N GLY A 194 8.53 8.76 9.73
CA GLY A 194 9.25 7.52 10.00
C GLY A 194 9.46 6.73 8.70
N MET A 195 10.49 5.90 8.67
CA MET A 195 10.77 5.05 7.51
C MET A 195 10.39 3.60 7.81
N ILE A 196 9.83 2.94 6.79
CA ILE A 196 9.61 1.50 6.77
C ILE A 196 10.22 0.90 5.52
N ALA A 197 10.40 -0.41 5.55
CA ALA A 197 10.61 -1.21 4.35
C ALA A 197 9.67 -2.40 4.38
N SER A 198 9.18 -2.81 3.22
CA SER A 198 8.15 -3.83 3.08
C SER A 198 8.28 -4.57 1.74
N GLY A 199 7.44 -5.59 1.53
CA GLY A 199 7.58 -6.47 0.38
C GLY A 199 7.09 -5.91 -0.93
N ASP A 200 5.96 -5.22 -0.91
CA ASP A 200 5.16 -4.95 -2.09
C ASP A 200 4.86 -6.25 -2.87
N ASN A 201 4.35 -7.21 -2.12
CA ASN A 201 4.18 -8.57 -2.58
C ASN A 201 2.71 -8.82 -2.94
N HIS A 202 2.47 -9.32 -4.13
CA HIS A 202 1.14 -9.65 -4.65
C HIS A 202 0.83 -11.16 -4.64
N ASN A 203 1.62 -11.98 -3.96
CA ASN A 203 1.47 -13.43 -3.98
C ASN A 203 1.17 -14.03 -2.61
N VAL A 204 1.98 -13.77 -1.60
CA VAL A 204 1.77 -14.22 -0.21
C VAL A 204 2.42 -13.23 0.74
N PRO A 205 1.89 -13.04 1.96
CA PRO A 205 2.58 -12.25 2.96
C PRO A 205 3.87 -12.99 3.32
N ALA A 206 4.98 -12.46 2.91
CA ALA A 206 6.22 -13.16 3.11
C ALA A 206 7.40 -12.22 3.23
N VAL A 207 8.24 -12.58 4.16
CA VAL A 207 9.66 -12.33 4.07
C VAL A 207 10.17 -13.10 2.86
N HIS A 208 10.18 -12.48 1.70
CA HIS A 208 10.66 -13.10 0.47
C HIS A 208 12.02 -12.62 0.05
N ASP A 209 12.64 -13.39 -0.85
CA ASP A 209 14.00 -13.32 -1.38
C ASP A 209 14.45 -11.98 -1.95
N HIS A 210 13.62 -10.96 -1.94
CA HIS A 210 13.89 -9.64 -2.49
C HIS A 210 14.18 -8.55 -1.46
N GLY A 211 14.66 -8.95 -0.27
CA GLY A 211 15.15 -7.97 0.70
C GLY A 211 14.04 -7.28 1.51
N THR A 212 12.93 -7.95 1.73
CA THR A 212 11.89 -7.47 2.65
C THR A 212 12.50 -7.26 4.03
N MET A 213 12.49 -6.05 4.51
CA MET A 213 12.74 -5.80 5.93
C MET A 213 11.41 -5.90 6.67
N CYS A 214 11.34 -6.85 7.60
CA CYS A 214 10.29 -6.85 8.60
C CYS A 214 10.70 -5.89 9.72
N VAL A 215 9.86 -4.96 10.05
CA VAL A 215 10.00 -4.10 11.20
C VAL A 215 9.40 -4.78 12.42
#